data_4a113626fe0525777e1b96d8b5f2cce5
#
_entry.id   4a113626fe0525777e1b96d8b5f2cce5
#
_cell.length_a   1.000
_cell.length_b   1.000
_cell.length_c   1.000
_cell.angle_alpha   90.00
_cell.angle_beta   90.00
_cell.angle_gamma   90.00
#
_symmetry.space_group_name_H-M   'P 1'
#
loop_
_entity.id
_entity.type
_entity.pdbx_description
1 polymer ?
#
loop_
_entity_poly.entity_id
_entity_poly.type
_entity_poly.pdbx_seq_one_letter_code
_entity_poly.pdbx_strand_id
1 'polypeptide(L)'
;MSRINVIHPDESTQPFMRGILTNELMRRGMSFQKAFMIAEDAKSHFDGKKEIQSKVLSDAIEELIRKRYGKKELDSLLPERIQTGEIRVVQGQSSVPFSKVLLTQSMTAAGLDLNQAFRISQEFEQHLLTEKVHRIEKKDLFQHIKKTIEKQFDTYTSELYELASRLDQLKRPVIIYIGGAPGTGKSMLATSLATRLGINKVISTDSIREIMRLAFSNDLLPTLFHSTTEAWKGLPMEFQSSEQLIAGYCLQANQVSLGVRAVVERTVEEGENLIVEGAHMVPFLHEIAKKEMVDAYHIPITLSIMNEKHHRERFSERGTKNLRKIENFYLERFNEIRSINEYTLTQCETDEVEVFDNEDLDETLNLIIQFSIQRLFKQVNSE
;
A
#
# COMPACT_ATOMS: atom_id res chain seq x y z
N MET A 1 2.04 35.94 -16.66
CA MET A 1 2.58 34.91 -17.58
C MET A 1 1.40 34.12 -18.13
N SER A 2 1.20 34.18 -19.46
CA SER A 2 0.08 33.49 -20.12
C SER A 2 0.26 31.96 -20.01
N ARG A 3 -0.78 31.25 -19.57
CA ARG A 3 -0.79 29.76 -19.61
C ARG A 3 -0.88 29.35 -21.09
N ILE A 4 0.04 28.48 -21.50
CA ILE A 4 0.03 27.85 -22.82
C ILE A 4 -0.69 26.52 -22.65
N ASN A 5 -1.69 26.23 -23.46
CA ASN A 5 -2.40 24.95 -23.49
C ASN A 5 -1.93 24.12 -24.70
N VAL A 6 -1.70 22.83 -24.48
CA VAL A 6 -1.40 21.86 -25.53
C VAL A 6 -2.68 21.14 -25.89
N ILE A 7 -3.05 21.18 -27.18
CA ILE A 7 -4.23 20.50 -27.72
C ILE A 7 -3.78 19.16 -28.31
N HIS A 8 -4.36 18.08 -27.83
CA HIS A 8 -4.11 16.72 -28.32
C HIS A 8 -5.04 16.35 -29.48
N PRO A 9 -4.72 15.30 -30.27
CA PRO A 9 -5.54 14.85 -31.40
C PRO A 9 -6.98 14.43 -31.04
N ASP A 10 -7.22 14.11 -29.75
CA ASP A 10 -8.51 13.76 -29.18
C ASP A 10 -9.30 15.00 -28.67
N GLU A 11 -8.87 16.19 -29.06
CA GLU A 11 -9.41 17.48 -28.62
C GLU A 11 -9.24 17.79 -27.13
N SER A 12 -8.56 16.95 -26.36
CA SER A 12 -8.24 17.24 -24.97
C SER A 12 -7.19 18.35 -24.88
N THR A 13 -7.32 19.19 -23.84
CA THR A 13 -6.38 20.29 -23.59
C THR A 13 -5.65 20.09 -22.29
N GLN A 14 -4.31 20.21 -22.33
CA GLN A 14 -3.46 20.12 -21.16
C GLN A 14 -2.55 21.36 -21.07
N PRO A 15 -2.39 21.98 -19.88
CA PRO A 15 -1.46 23.09 -19.75
C PRO A 15 -0.03 22.63 -20.01
N PHE A 16 0.75 23.40 -20.78
CA PHE A 16 2.17 23.16 -20.96
C PHE A 16 2.90 23.35 -19.62
N MET A 17 3.49 22.27 -19.12
CA MET A 17 4.28 22.27 -17.88
C MET A 17 5.69 21.76 -18.15
N ARG A 18 6.72 22.58 -17.85
CA ARG A 18 8.14 22.21 -18.04
C ARG A 18 8.50 20.89 -17.37
N GLY A 19 8.00 20.65 -16.15
CA GLY A 19 8.26 19.42 -15.43
C GLY A 19 7.73 18.16 -16.13
N ILE A 20 6.58 18.26 -16.80
CA ILE A 20 6.01 17.15 -17.58
C ILE A 20 6.91 16.85 -18.77
N LEU A 21 7.31 17.87 -19.53
CA LEU A 21 8.21 17.70 -20.67
C LEU A 21 9.59 17.18 -20.25
N THR A 22 10.15 17.71 -19.14
CA THR A 22 11.42 17.23 -18.60
C THR A 22 11.35 15.74 -18.28
N ASN A 23 10.30 15.30 -17.57
CA ASN A 23 10.10 13.89 -17.25
C ASN A 23 9.91 13.02 -18.50
N GLU A 24 9.21 13.50 -19.49
CA GLU A 24 9.00 12.79 -20.76
C GLU A 24 10.34 12.55 -21.48
N LEU A 25 11.16 13.58 -21.60
CA LEU A 25 12.49 13.47 -22.23
C LEU A 25 13.43 12.55 -21.44
N MET A 26 13.37 12.59 -20.11
CA MET A 26 14.13 11.65 -19.27
C MET A 26 13.69 10.20 -19.47
N ARG A 27 12.40 9.94 -19.60
CA ARG A 27 11.87 8.60 -19.92
C ARG A 27 12.34 8.09 -21.29
N ARG A 28 12.63 9.00 -22.21
CA ARG A 28 13.21 8.69 -23.52
C ARG A 28 14.72 8.47 -23.48
N GLY A 29 15.37 8.61 -22.32
CA GLY A 29 16.78 8.36 -22.10
C GLY A 29 17.66 9.59 -22.00
N MET A 30 17.09 10.81 -22.03
CA MET A 30 17.86 12.04 -21.88
C MET A 30 18.24 12.28 -20.41
N SER A 31 19.45 12.79 -20.15
CA SER A 31 19.83 13.19 -18.80
C SER A 31 18.99 14.37 -18.29
N PHE A 32 18.78 14.47 -16.98
CA PHE A 32 17.98 15.54 -16.37
C PHE A 32 18.37 16.93 -16.83
N GLN A 33 19.67 17.25 -16.84
CA GLN A 33 20.16 18.57 -17.25
C GLN A 33 19.79 18.90 -18.69
N LYS A 34 20.00 17.94 -19.62
CA LYS A 34 19.64 18.13 -21.04
C LYS A 34 18.13 18.27 -21.22
N ALA A 35 17.35 17.40 -20.58
CA ALA A 35 15.88 17.42 -20.64
C ALA A 35 15.30 18.72 -20.10
N PHE A 36 15.82 19.22 -18.98
CA PHE A 36 15.39 20.49 -18.38
C PHE A 36 15.71 21.68 -19.30
N MET A 37 16.90 21.73 -19.91
CA MET A 37 17.26 22.79 -20.85
C MET A 37 16.36 22.82 -22.09
N ILE A 38 16.04 21.66 -22.65
CA ILE A 38 15.07 21.57 -23.77
C ILE A 38 13.68 22.03 -23.37
N ALA A 39 13.24 21.70 -22.16
CA ALA A 39 11.93 22.16 -21.65
C ALA A 39 11.87 23.69 -21.45
N GLU A 40 12.99 24.32 -21.04
CA GLU A 40 13.13 25.78 -20.96
C GLU A 40 13.13 26.42 -22.36
N ASP A 41 13.90 25.86 -23.28
CA ASP A 41 13.96 26.34 -24.67
C ASP A 41 12.59 26.23 -25.36
N ALA A 42 11.88 25.11 -25.16
CA ALA A 42 10.54 24.90 -25.69
C ALA A 42 9.54 25.93 -25.12
N LYS A 43 9.59 26.20 -23.79
CA LYS A 43 8.77 27.24 -23.19
C LYS A 43 9.00 28.61 -23.81
N SER A 44 10.29 28.96 -23.99
CA SER A 44 10.69 30.25 -24.60
C SER A 44 10.28 30.33 -26.07
N HIS A 45 10.35 29.21 -26.82
CA HIS A 45 9.94 29.14 -28.22
C HIS A 45 8.44 29.39 -28.42
N PHE A 46 7.63 29.00 -27.46
CA PHE A 46 6.17 29.17 -27.53
C PHE A 46 5.65 30.35 -26.67
N ASP A 47 6.53 31.20 -26.15
CA ASP A 47 6.10 32.32 -25.31
C ASP A 47 5.17 33.26 -26.12
N GLY A 48 4.09 33.69 -25.48
CA GLY A 48 3.03 34.53 -26.10
C GLY A 48 1.94 33.72 -26.83
N LYS A 49 2.06 32.42 -27.05
CA LYS A 49 0.98 31.60 -27.62
C LYS A 49 0.04 31.12 -26.49
N LYS A 50 -1.26 31.10 -26.79
CA LYS A 50 -2.28 30.60 -25.85
C LYS A 50 -2.51 29.10 -26.00
N GLU A 51 -2.39 28.60 -27.23
CA GLU A 51 -2.67 27.22 -27.58
C GLU A 51 -1.66 26.69 -28.59
N ILE A 52 -1.29 25.43 -28.49
CA ILE A 52 -0.33 24.74 -29.36
C ILE A 52 -0.84 23.33 -29.61
N GLN A 53 -0.83 22.86 -30.86
CA GLN A 53 -1.08 21.47 -31.19
C GLN A 53 0.06 20.61 -30.70
N SER A 54 -0.24 19.44 -30.14
CA SER A 54 0.77 18.50 -29.59
C SER A 54 1.82 18.09 -30.63
N LYS A 55 1.41 17.94 -31.91
CA LYS A 55 2.31 17.64 -33.01
C LYS A 55 3.31 18.77 -33.26
N VAL A 56 2.85 20.03 -33.23
CA VAL A 56 3.73 21.19 -33.40
C VAL A 56 4.73 21.32 -32.25
N LEU A 57 4.30 20.96 -31.05
CA LEU A 57 5.19 20.90 -29.88
C LEU A 57 6.25 19.82 -30.03
N SER A 58 5.88 18.62 -30.49
CA SER A 58 6.80 17.50 -30.72
C SER A 58 7.84 17.83 -31.78
N ASP A 59 7.42 18.37 -32.95
CA ASP A 59 8.30 18.77 -34.04
C ASP A 59 9.32 19.83 -33.58
N ALA A 60 8.87 20.80 -32.79
CA ALA A 60 9.74 21.85 -32.23
C ALA A 60 10.74 21.29 -31.21
N ILE A 61 10.33 20.33 -30.37
CA ILE A 61 11.23 19.67 -29.41
C ILE A 61 12.34 18.92 -30.15
N GLU A 62 12.00 18.17 -31.20
CA GLU A 62 13.00 17.44 -32.01
C GLU A 62 13.99 18.42 -32.66
N GLU A 63 13.51 19.54 -33.18
CA GLU A 63 14.37 20.58 -33.75
C GLU A 63 15.30 21.20 -32.71
N LEU A 64 14.79 21.51 -31.51
CA LEU A 64 15.57 22.04 -30.39
C LEU A 64 16.66 21.05 -29.92
N ILE A 65 16.33 19.75 -29.84
CA ILE A 65 17.29 18.71 -29.49
C ILE A 65 18.37 18.62 -30.56
N ARG A 66 17.98 18.59 -31.84
CA ARG A 66 18.92 18.53 -32.97
C ARG A 66 19.85 19.73 -33.01
N LYS A 67 19.32 20.93 -32.78
CA LYS A 67 20.08 22.19 -32.78
C LYS A 67 21.07 22.26 -31.62
N ARG A 68 20.68 21.80 -30.42
CA ARG A 68 21.47 21.96 -29.19
C ARG A 68 22.46 20.82 -28.94
N TYR A 69 22.06 19.60 -29.25
CA TYR A 69 22.82 18.38 -28.91
C TYR A 69 23.19 17.51 -30.12
N GLY A 70 22.71 17.89 -31.31
CA GLY A 70 23.02 17.20 -32.56
C GLY A 70 22.13 16.00 -32.87
N LYS A 71 22.26 15.49 -34.12
CA LYS A 71 21.43 14.39 -34.61
C LYS A 71 21.64 13.09 -33.82
N LYS A 72 22.89 12.80 -33.40
CA LYS A 72 23.20 11.58 -32.64
C LYS A 72 22.42 11.49 -31.30
N GLU A 73 22.25 12.61 -30.61
CA GLU A 73 21.46 12.66 -29.36
C GLU A 73 19.98 12.35 -29.65
N LEU A 74 19.42 12.96 -30.69
CA LEU A 74 18.02 12.71 -31.10
C LEU A 74 17.83 11.24 -31.49
N ASP A 75 18.72 10.66 -32.28
CA ASP A 75 18.66 9.28 -32.73
C ASP A 75 18.86 8.26 -31.58
N SER A 76 19.51 8.67 -30.47
CA SER A 76 19.72 7.85 -29.27
C SER A 76 18.50 7.83 -28.33
N LEU A 77 17.59 8.79 -28.48
CA LEU A 77 16.38 8.82 -27.69
C LEU A 77 15.46 7.69 -28.15
N LEU A 78 14.88 6.98 -27.18
CA LEU A 78 13.77 6.08 -27.45
C LEU A 78 12.73 6.88 -28.25
N PRO A 79 12.14 6.28 -29.30
CA PRO A 79 11.13 6.97 -30.10
C PRO A 79 10.10 7.54 -29.12
N GLU A 80 9.63 8.77 -29.40
CA GLU A 80 8.44 9.26 -28.77
C GLU A 80 7.48 8.10 -28.78
N ARG A 81 7.05 7.63 -27.59
CA ARG A 81 5.89 6.76 -27.58
C ARG A 81 4.87 7.61 -28.33
N ILE A 82 4.69 7.26 -29.63
CA ILE A 82 3.55 7.79 -30.36
C ILE A 82 2.45 7.67 -29.32
N GLN A 83 1.82 8.77 -28.95
CA GLN A 83 0.55 8.71 -28.28
C GLN A 83 -0.41 8.00 -29.23
N THR A 84 -0.16 6.70 -29.41
CA THR A 84 -1.18 5.75 -29.79
C THR A 84 -2.13 5.86 -28.62
N GLY A 85 -3.21 6.57 -28.84
CA GLY A 85 -4.11 7.19 -27.89
C GLY A 85 -4.08 6.48 -26.57
N GLU A 86 -3.69 7.18 -25.52
CA GLU A 86 -3.51 6.64 -24.15
C GLU A 86 -4.67 5.69 -23.86
N ILE A 87 -4.37 4.39 -23.73
CA ILE A 87 -5.42 3.41 -23.44
C ILE A 87 -6.04 3.82 -22.12
N ARG A 88 -7.33 4.02 -22.10
CA ARG A 88 -8.07 4.44 -20.92
C ARG A 88 -9.00 3.33 -20.45
N VAL A 89 -8.95 3.07 -19.16
CA VAL A 89 -9.89 2.17 -18.50
C VAL A 89 -11.05 2.99 -17.99
N VAL A 90 -12.27 2.61 -18.36
CA VAL A 90 -13.51 3.34 -18.07
C VAL A 90 -14.34 2.55 -17.05
N GLN A 91 -14.87 3.25 -16.07
CA GLN A 91 -15.84 2.71 -15.11
C GLN A 91 -16.93 3.76 -14.85
N GLY A 92 -18.10 3.58 -15.43
CA GLY A 92 -19.19 4.58 -15.39
C GLY A 92 -18.75 5.92 -15.98
N GLN A 93 -18.77 6.99 -15.17
CA GLN A 93 -18.30 8.32 -15.59
C GLN A 93 -16.80 8.55 -15.35
N SER A 94 -16.12 7.64 -14.68
CA SER A 94 -14.70 7.74 -14.37
C SER A 94 -13.85 7.12 -15.50
N SER A 95 -12.74 7.76 -15.84
CA SER A 95 -11.81 7.28 -16.86
C SER A 95 -10.38 7.53 -16.41
N VAL A 96 -9.61 6.45 -16.26
CA VAL A 96 -8.20 6.50 -15.82
C VAL A 96 -7.28 5.89 -16.87
N PRO A 97 -6.01 6.33 -16.97
CA PRO A 97 -5.04 5.70 -17.85
C PRO A 97 -4.83 4.23 -17.52
N PHE A 98 -4.69 3.38 -18.53
CA PHE A 98 -4.30 2.00 -18.34
C PHE A 98 -2.89 1.93 -17.74
N SER A 99 -2.72 1.13 -16.71
CA SER A 99 -1.44 0.94 -16.02
C SER A 99 -1.08 -0.54 -15.93
N LYS A 100 -0.01 -0.94 -16.64
CA LYS A 100 0.55 -2.29 -16.50
C LYS A 100 0.94 -2.62 -15.07
N VAL A 101 1.47 -1.64 -14.35
CA VAL A 101 1.92 -1.82 -12.96
C VAL A 101 0.72 -2.18 -12.07
N LEU A 102 -0.38 -1.44 -12.16
CA LEU A 102 -1.59 -1.73 -11.39
C LEU A 102 -2.20 -3.09 -11.77
N LEU A 103 -2.20 -3.41 -13.07
CA LEU A 103 -2.69 -4.70 -13.54
C LEU A 103 -1.79 -5.86 -13.05
N THR A 104 -0.46 -5.70 -13.12
CA THR A 104 0.49 -6.68 -12.57
C THR A 104 0.26 -6.87 -11.07
N GLN A 105 0.11 -5.78 -10.31
CA GLN A 105 -0.15 -5.84 -8.88
C GLN A 105 -1.45 -6.58 -8.54
N SER A 106 -2.52 -6.39 -9.30
CA SER A 106 -3.78 -7.11 -9.07
C SER A 106 -3.66 -8.63 -9.30
N MET A 107 -2.83 -9.05 -10.26
CA MET A 107 -2.56 -10.46 -10.50
C MET A 107 -1.62 -11.08 -9.48
N THR A 108 -0.59 -10.34 -9.02
CA THR A 108 0.26 -10.82 -7.93
C THR A 108 -0.49 -10.96 -6.60
N ALA A 109 -1.50 -10.12 -6.36
CA ALA A 109 -2.41 -10.29 -5.23
C ALA A 109 -3.16 -11.62 -5.27
N ALA A 110 -3.45 -12.15 -6.45
CA ALA A 110 -4.07 -13.45 -6.65
C ALA A 110 -3.10 -14.64 -6.59
N GLY A 111 -1.81 -14.39 -6.35
CA GLY A 111 -0.79 -15.41 -6.19
C GLY A 111 0.05 -15.69 -7.43
N LEU A 112 -0.11 -14.93 -8.53
CA LEU A 112 0.78 -15.07 -9.68
C LEU A 112 2.18 -14.55 -9.36
N ASP A 113 3.20 -15.22 -9.89
CA ASP A 113 4.57 -14.70 -9.89
C ASP A 113 4.66 -13.36 -10.61
N LEU A 114 5.54 -12.48 -10.11
CA LEU A 114 5.69 -11.11 -10.63
C LEU A 114 6.01 -11.10 -12.14
N ASN A 115 6.89 -11.98 -12.61
CA ASN A 115 7.29 -12.03 -14.02
C ASN A 115 6.15 -12.54 -14.90
N GLN A 116 5.38 -13.52 -14.42
CA GLN A 116 4.20 -14.03 -15.09
C GLN A 116 3.11 -12.96 -15.21
N ALA A 117 2.80 -12.29 -14.10
CA ALA A 117 1.83 -11.19 -14.05
C ALA A 117 2.24 -10.02 -14.95
N PHE A 118 3.52 -9.64 -14.94
CA PHE A 118 4.03 -8.58 -15.81
C PHE A 118 3.95 -8.95 -17.29
N ARG A 119 4.30 -10.19 -17.64
CA ARG A 119 4.19 -10.70 -19.03
C ARG A 119 2.74 -10.62 -19.52
N ILE A 120 1.77 -11.11 -18.74
CA ILE A 120 0.36 -11.03 -19.10
C ILE A 120 -0.07 -9.57 -19.29
N SER A 121 0.34 -8.66 -18.39
CA SER A 121 0.03 -7.24 -18.52
C SER A 121 0.61 -6.62 -19.78
N GLN A 122 1.80 -7.03 -20.18
CA GLN A 122 2.47 -6.57 -21.40
C GLN A 122 1.80 -7.12 -22.67
N GLU A 123 1.49 -8.41 -22.68
CA GLU A 123 0.77 -9.06 -23.79
C GLU A 123 -0.60 -8.41 -24.00
N PHE A 124 -1.30 -8.12 -22.92
CA PHE A 124 -2.60 -7.45 -22.97
C PHE A 124 -2.50 -6.01 -23.50
N GLU A 125 -1.53 -5.21 -23.04
CA GLU A 125 -1.28 -3.87 -23.58
C GLU A 125 -1.00 -3.93 -25.09
N GLN A 126 -0.14 -4.87 -25.53
CA GLN A 126 0.18 -5.04 -26.93
C GLN A 126 -1.05 -5.45 -27.77
N HIS A 127 -1.89 -6.31 -27.22
CA HIS A 127 -3.16 -6.69 -27.86
C HIS A 127 -4.05 -5.46 -28.06
N LEU A 128 -4.27 -4.64 -27.02
CA LEU A 128 -5.08 -3.42 -27.13
C LEU A 128 -4.51 -2.43 -28.16
N LEU A 129 -3.19 -2.27 -28.21
CA LEU A 129 -2.53 -1.39 -29.17
C LEU A 129 -2.67 -1.91 -30.62
N THR A 130 -2.54 -3.22 -30.83
CA THR A 130 -2.68 -3.86 -32.14
C THR A 130 -4.10 -3.72 -32.67
N GLU A 131 -5.10 -3.92 -31.80
CA GLU A 131 -6.52 -3.78 -32.13
C GLU A 131 -6.98 -2.30 -32.16
N LYS A 132 -6.06 -1.35 -31.91
CA LYS A 132 -6.34 0.11 -31.85
C LYS A 132 -7.44 0.47 -30.84
N VAL A 133 -7.52 -0.29 -29.73
CA VAL A 133 -8.47 -0.04 -28.63
C VAL A 133 -7.91 1.04 -27.73
N HIS A 134 -8.50 2.23 -27.76
CA HIS A 134 -8.10 3.37 -26.92
C HIS A 134 -8.94 3.49 -25.65
N ARG A 135 -10.06 2.80 -25.57
CA ARG A 135 -10.94 2.78 -24.40
C ARG A 135 -11.42 1.36 -24.17
N ILE A 136 -11.28 0.90 -22.92
CA ILE A 136 -11.76 -0.42 -22.49
C ILE A 136 -12.54 -0.25 -21.19
N GLU A 137 -13.70 -0.88 -21.09
CA GLU A 137 -14.45 -0.95 -19.85
C GLU A 137 -13.68 -1.79 -18.82
N LYS A 138 -13.67 -1.35 -17.56
CA LYS A 138 -13.02 -2.08 -16.46
C LYS A 138 -13.51 -3.53 -16.38
N LYS A 139 -14.79 -3.76 -16.66
CA LYS A 139 -15.41 -5.10 -16.69
C LYS A 139 -14.81 -5.98 -17.79
N ASP A 140 -14.59 -5.43 -19.00
CA ASP A 140 -14.06 -6.20 -20.14
C ASP A 140 -12.58 -6.51 -19.94
N LEU A 141 -11.80 -5.55 -19.44
CA LEU A 141 -10.42 -5.76 -19.00
C LEU A 141 -10.35 -6.91 -17.99
N PHE A 142 -11.16 -6.84 -16.94
CA PHE A 142 -11.23 -7.85 -15.91
C PHE A 142 -11.55 -9.24 -16.48
N GLN A 143 -12.58 -9.36 -17.32
CA GLN A 143 -12.99 -10.63 -17.92
C GLN A 143 -11.91 -11.23 -18.85
N HIS A 144 -11.21 -10.37 -19.59
CA HIS A 144 -10.11 -10.82 -20.44
C HIS A 144 -8.96 -11.41 -19.60
N ILE A 145 -8.53 -10.69 -18.57
CA ILE A 145 -7.45 -11.15 -17.68
C ILE A 145 -7.86 -12.42 -16.93
N LYS A 146 -9.08 -12.46 -16.39
CA LYS A 146 -9.62 -13.65 -15.71
C LYS A 146 -9.53 -14.89 -16.61
N LYS A 147 -10.01 -14.81 -17.87
CA LYS A 147 -9.93 -15.90 -18.84
C LYS A 147 -8.48 -16.27 -19.20
N THR A 148 -7.59 -15.28 -19.28
CA THR A 148 -6.18 -15.53 -19.57
C THR A 148 -5.52 -16.31 -18.44
N ILE A 149 -5.79 -15.94 -17.17
CA ILE A 149 -5.31 -16.65 -15.99
C ILE A 149 -5.86 -18.08 -15.98
N GLU A 150 -7.17 -18.26 -16.14
CA GLU A 150 -7.81 -19.57 -16.16
C GLU A 150 -7.22 -20.49 -17.21
N LYS A 151 -6.92 -19.97 -18.41
CA LYS A 151 -6.34 -20.73 -19.52
C LYS A 151 -4.85 -21.06 -19.32
N GLN A 152 -4.06 -20.15 -18.77
CA GLN A 152 -2.60 -20.31 -18.65
C GLN A 152 -2.17 -21.01 -17.35
N PHE A 153 -3.01 -20.97 -16.32
CA PHE A 153 -2.74 -21.54 -15.00
C PHE A 153 -3.85 -22.53 -14.61
N ASP A 154 -4.82 -22.06 -13.82
CA ASP A 154 -5.92 -22.88 -13.33
C ASP A 154 -7.13 -22.03 -12.92
N THR A 155 -8.26 -22.72 -12.67
CA THR A 155 -9.51 -22.09 -12.24
C THR A 155 -9.38 -21.44 -10.85
N TYR A 156 -8.65 -22.08 -9.91
CA TYR A 156 -8.47 -21.57 -8.55
C TYR A 156 -7.77 -20.22 -8.53
N THR A 157 -6.65 -20.07 -9.26
CA THR A 157 -5.94 -18.78 -9.38
C THR A 157 -6.83 -17.70 -10.03
N SER A 158 -7.66 -18.10 -11.01
CA SER A 158 -8.63 -17.20 -11.64
C SER A 158 -9.72 -16.72 -10.65
N GLU A 159 -10.18 -17.59 -9.77
CA GLU A 159 -11.15 -17.24 -8.72
C GLU A 159 -10.53 -16.35 -7.64
N LEU A 160 -9.28 -16.58 -7.24
CA LEU A 160 -8.54 -15.66 -6.35
C LEU A 160 -8.37 -14.28 -6.98
N TYR A 161 -8.08 -14.21 -8.29
CA TYR A 161 -8.02 -12.93 -9.02
C TYR A 161 -9.36 -12.21 -9.03
N GLU A 162 -10.45 -12.93 -9.24
CA GLU A 162 -11.80 -12.37 -9.16
C GLU A 162 -12.07 -11.78 -7.79
N LEU A 163 -11.81 -12.54 -6.73
CA LEU A 163 -12.00 -12.11 -5.35
C LEU A 163 -11.17 -10.86 -5.02
N ALA A 164 -9.87 -10.88 -5.32
CA ALA A 164 -8.97 -9.75 -5.09
C ALA A 164 -9.40 -8.47 -5.82
N SER A 165 -10.05 -8.62 -6.98
CA SER A 165 -10.50 -7.50 -7.81
C SER A 165 -11.85 -6.90 -7.39
N ARG A 166 -12.56 -7.54 -6.46
CA ARG A 166 -13.94 -7.19 -6.06
C ARG A 166 -14.15 -7.13 -4.54
N LEU A 167 -13.11 -6.82 -3.78
CA LEU A 167 -13.20 -6.73 -2.32
C LEU A 167 -14.27 -5.74 -1.84
N ASP A 168 -14.52 -4.68 -2.61
CA ASP A 168 -15.54 -3.66 -2.38
C ASP A 168 -16.98 -4.11 -2.69
N GLN A 169 -17.16 -5.30 -3.28
CA GLN A 169 -18.45 -5.85 -3.70
C GLN A 169 -18.84 -7.10 -2.92
N LEU A 170 -18.07 -7.46 -1.90
CA LEU A 170 -18.37 -8.60 -1.05
C LEU A 170 -19.62 -8.35 -0.22
N LYS A 171 -20.30 -9.42 0.19
CA LYS A 171 -21.51 -9.35 1.03
C LYS A 171 -21.24 -8.78 2.42
N ARG A 172 -20.02 -9.03 2.94
CA ARG A 172 -19.55 -8.58 4.25
C ARG A 172 -18.26 -7.77 4.09
N PRO A 173 -18.01 -6.79 4.95
CA PRO A 173 -16.74 -6.08 4.98
C PRO A 173 -15.56 -7.00 5.33
N VAL A 174 -14.38 -6.63 4.84
CA VAL A 174 -13.11 -7.29 5.18
C VAL A 174 -12.39 -6.48 6.25
N ILE A 175 -12.09 -7.11 7.37
CA ILE A 175 -11.33 -6.51 8.47
C ILE A 175 -9.99 -7.24 8.62
N ILE A 176 -8.90 -6.54 8.36
CA ILE A 176 -7.55 -7.08 8.51
C ILE A 176 -6.94 -6.52 9.79
N TYR A 177 -6.44 -7.41 10.64
CA TYR A 177 -5.80 -7.05 11.90
C TYR A 177 -4.31 -7.35 11.81
N ILE A 178 -3.47 -6.33 12.07
CA ILE A 178 -2.02 -6.45 11.99
C ILE A 178 -1.41 -6.23 13.37
N GLY A 179 -1.05 -7.34 14.04
CA GLY A 179 -0.36 -7.34 15.32
C GLY A 179 1.16 -7.35 15.19
N GLY A 180 1.85 -7.25 16.32
CA GLY A 180 3.30 -7.40 16.43
C GLY A 180 3.96 -6.37 17.35
N ALA A 181 5.18 -6.66 17.79
CA ALA A 181 5.94 -5.78 18.68
C ALA A 181 6.28 -4.42 18.06
N PRO A 182 6.66 -3.40 18.85
CA PRO A 182 7.19 -2.14 18.30
C PRO A 182 8.39 -2.36 17.36
N GLY A 183 8.48 -1.62 16.27
CA GLY A 183 9.58 -1.70 15.32
C GLY A 183 9.45 -2.76 14.22
N THR A 184 8.40 -3.60 14.22
CA THR A 184 8.20 -4.66 13.20
C THR A 184 7.69 -4.17 11.85
N GLY A 185 7.42 -2.86 11.67
CA GLY A 185 7.02 -2.28 10.39
C GLY A 185 5.52 -2.26 10.10
N LYS A 186 4.65 -2.55 11.09
CA LYS A 186 3.19 -2.64 10.97
C LYS A 186 2.54 -1.49 10.21
N SER A 187 2.81 -0.25 10.60
CA SER A 187 2.16 0.93 10.02
C SER A 187 2.52 1.14 8.55
N MET A 188 3.78 0.86 8.17
CA MET A 188 4.22 0.94 6.77
C MET A 188 3.55 -0.15 5.94
N LEU A 189 3.55 -1.37 6.46
CA LEU A 189 2.91 -2.50 5.80
C LEU A 189 1.39 -2.30 5.68
N ALA A 190 0.72 -1.84 6.75
CA ALA A 190 -0.71 -1.55 6.74
C ALA A 190 -1.10 -0.53 5.67
N THR A 191 -0.32 0.55 5.52
CA THR A 191 -0.55 1.58 4.49
C THR A 191 -0.33 1.02 3.07
N SER A 192 0.72 0.23 2.88
CA SER A 192 1.01 -0.41 1.59
C SER A 192 -0.05 -1.45 1.23
N LEU A 193 -0.47 -2.26 2.20
CA LEU A 193 -1.54 -3.25 2.04
C LEU A 193 -2.88 -2.60 1.69
N ALA A 194 -3.24 -1.52 2.40
CA ALA A 194 -4.43 -0.74 2.13
C ALA A 194 -4.47 -0.23 0.69
N THR A 195 -3.36 0.34 0.23
CA THR A 195 -3.21 0.83 -1.14
C THR A 195 -3.36 -0.29 -2.17
N ARG A 196 -2.76 -1.46 -1.91
CA ARG A 196 -2.80 -2.62 -2.82
C ARG A 196 -4.17 -3.26 -2.90
N LEU A 197 -4.90 -3.33 -1.78
CA LEU A 197 -6.23 -3.95 -1.70
C LEU A 197 -7.38 -2.94 -1.92
N GLY A 198 -7.09 -1.66 -2.09
CA GLY A 198 -8.11 -0.61 -2.24
C GLY A 198 -8.92 -0.36 -0.97
N ILE A 199 -8.34 -0.62 0.21
CA ILE A 199 -8.95 -0.36 1.51
C ILE A 199 -8.66 1.08 1.93
N ASN A 200 -9.69 1.87 2.19
CA ASN A 200 -9.54 3.30 2.45
C ASN A 200 -9.35 3.64 3.94
N LYS A 201 -9.73 2.74 4.84
CA LYS A 201 -9.63 2.95 6.29
C LYS A 201 -8.46 2.17 6.89
N VAL A 202 -7.53 2.89 7.51
CA VAL A 202 -6.42 2.30 8.31
C VAL A 202 -6.41 3.01 9.65
N ILE A 203 -6.46 2.26 10.74
CA ILE A 203 -6.47 2.81 12.11
C ILE A 203 -5.38 2.12 12.93
N SER A 204 -4.60 2.93 13.67
CA SER A 204 -3.63 2.41 14.61
C SER A 204 -4.21 2.29 16.02
N THR A 205 -3.84 1.22 16.72
CA THR A 205 -4.24 1.04 18.13
C THR A 205 -3.60 2.09 19.04
N ASP A 206 -2.47 2.67 18.65
CA ASP A 206 -1.87 3.79 19.38
C ASP A 206 -2.74 5.04 19.32
N SER A 207 -3.35 5.33 18.16
CA SER A 207 -4.32 6.44 18.05
C SER A 207 -5.55 6.22 18.92
N ILE A 208 -6.06 4.98 18.97
CA ILE A 208 -7.17 4.62 19.85
C ILE A 208 -6.78 4.82 21.31
N ARG A 209 -5.58 4.35 21.73
CA ARG A 209 -5.06 4.57 23.08
C ARG A 209 -4.99 6.05 23.43
N GLU A 210 -4.48 6.91 22.53
CA GLU A 210 -4.41 8.34 22.76
C GLU A 210 -5.80 9.00 22.93
N ILE A 211 -6.79 8.59 22.15
CA ILE A 211 -8.18 9.05 22.31
C ILE A 211 -8.73 8.63 23.68
N MET A 212 -8.50 7.37 24.08
CA MET A 212 -8.93 6.87 25.39
C MET A 212 -8.28 7.64 26.56
N ARG A 213 -7.00 8.01 26.42
CA ARG A 213 -6.29 8.86 27.43
C ARG A 213 -6.91 10.23 27.61
N LEU A 214 -7.59 10.77 26.60
CA LEU A 214 -8.33 12.04 26.74
C LEU A 214 -9.68 11.83 27.45
N ALA A 215 -10.27 10.65 27.34
CA ALA A 215 -11.57 10.32 27.91
C ALA A 215 -11.50 9.81 29.37
N PHE A 216 -10.41 9.13 29.74
CA PHE A 216 -10.23 8.51 31.04
C PHE A 216 -9.07 9.14 31.82
N SER A 217 -9.21 9.20 33.16
CA SER A 217 -8.14 9.68 34.02
C SER A 217 -7.04 8.64 34.25
N ASN A 218 -5.84 9.10 34.61
CA ASN A 218 -4.73 8.21 34.96
C ASN A 218 -5.06 7.31 36.17
N ASP A 219 -5.86 7.79 37.10
CA ASP A 219 -6.26 7.02 38.30
C ASP A 219 -7.19 5.86 37.96
N LEU A 220 -7.96 5.98 36.86
CA LEU A 220 -8.89 4.94 36.44
C LEU A 220 -8.20 3.87 35.55
N LEU A 221 -7.38 4.28 34.60
CA LEU A 221 -6.70 3.40 33.66
C LEU A 221 -5.20 3.74 33.54
N PRO A 222 -4.40 3.49 34.59
CA PRO A 222 -3.01 3.93 34.64
C PRO A 222 -2.13 3.41 33.52
N THR A 223 -2.36 2.17 33.07
CA THR A 223 -1.55 1.53 32.02
C THR A 223 -1.63 2.26 30.69
N LEU A 224 -2.75 2.93 30.35
CA LEU A 224 -2.89 3.71 29.12
C LEU A 224 -1.93 4.90 29.03
N PHE A 225 -1.47 5.41 30.18
CA PHE A 225 -0.61 6.59 30.28
C PHE A 225 0.89 6.29 30.14
N HIS A 226 1.22 5.03 29.98
CA HIS A 226 2.58 4.55 29.71
C HIS A 226 2.73 4.06 28.27
N SER A 227 3.97 4.00 27.77
CA SER A 227 4.25 3.30 26.52
C SER A 227 3.98 1.80 26.69
N THR A 228 3.77 1.08 25.59
CA THR A 228 3.53 -0.37 25.62
C THR A 228 4.62 -1.15 26.38
N THR A 229 5.90 -0.71 26.26
CA THR A 229 7.04 -1.30 26.97
C THR A 229 7.13 -0.90 28.46
N GLU A 230 6.35 0.08 28.88
CA GLU A 230 6.34 0.59 30.26
C GLU A 230 4.95 0.48 30.93
N ALA A 231 3.99 -0.15 30.25
CA ALA A 231 2.61 -0.27 30.75
C ALA A 231 2.53 -0.95 32.13
N TRP A 232 3.50 -1.79 32.45
CA TRP A 232 3.64 -2.42 33.76
C TRP A 232 3.76 -1.43 34.91
N LYS A 233 4.26 -0.21 34.70
CA LYS A 233 4.34 0.85 35.71
C LYS A 233 2.96 1.32 36.21
N GLY A 234 1.91 1.05 35.42
CA GLY A 234 0.51 1.31 35.81
C GLY A 234 -0.16 0.13 36.52
N LEU A 235 0.54 -0.94 36.84
CA LEU A 235 -0.02 -2.08 37.56
C LEU A 235 -0.15 -1.79 39.06
N PRO A 236 -1.23 -2.22 39.73
CA PRO A 236 -1.47 -1.99 41.14
C PRO A 236 -0.65 -2.90 42.07
N MET A 237 0.03 -3.90 41.55
CA MET A 237 0.72 -4.95 42.30
C MET A 237 2.18 -5.09 41.85
N GLU A 238 3.04 -5.47 42.78
CA GLU A 238 4.42 -5.84 42.48
C GLU A 238 4.47 -7.33 42.04
N PHE A 239 4.88 -7.55 40.80
CA PHE A 239 5.15 -8.88 40.23
C PHE A 239 6.67 -9.08 40.11
N GLN A 240 7.11 -10.25 39.70
CA GLN A 240 8.49 -10.44 39.26
C GLN A 240 8.71 -9.74 37.94
N SER A 241 9.93 -9.24 37.66
CA SER A 241 10.19 -8.26 36.57
C SER A 241 9.73 -8.72 35.18
N SER A 242 9.91 -10.01 34.82
CA SER A 242 9.44 -10.54 33.54
C SER A 242 7.92 -10.65 33.44
N GLU A 243 7.26 -10.99 34.55
CA GLU A 243 5.80 -11.12 34.62
C GLU A 243 5.12 -9.76 34.58
N GLN A 244 5.71 -8.73 35.20
CA GLN A 244 5.18 -7.37 35.20
C GLN A 244 5.10 -6.80 33.78
N LEU A 245 6.14 -6.97 32.98
CA LEU A 245 6.19 -6.45 31.62
C LEU A 245 5.00 -6.97 30.79
N ILE A 246 4.86 -8.28 30.74
CA ILE A 246 3.81 -8.93 29.95
C ILE A 246 2.43 -8.69 30.53
N ALA A 247 2.28 -8.72 31.87
CA ALA A 247 1.02 -8.42 32.53
C ALA A 247 0.54 -6.98 32.24
N GLY A 248 1.44 -6.01 32.31
CA GLY A 248 1.14 -4.61 31.96
C GLY A 248 0.79 -4.42 30.48
N TYR A 249 1.55 -5.08 29.61
CA TYR A 249 1.26 -5.11 28.18
C TYR A 249 -0.14 -5.70 27.90
N CYS A 250 -0.46 -6.86 28.45
CA CYS A 250 -1.76 -7.50 28.24
C CYS A 250 -2.91 -6.67 28.82
N LEU A 251 -2.74 -6.06 30.01
CA LEU A 251 -3.78 -5.20 30.60
C LEU A 251 -4.03 -3.95 29.74
N GLN A 252 -2.95 -3.26 29.28
CA GLN A 252 -3.09 -2.12 28.38
C GLN A 252 -3.77 -2.51 27.08
N ALA A 253 -3.35 -3.63 26.48
CA ALA A 253 -3.93 -4.14 25.26
C ALA A 253 -5.43 -4.46 25.46
N ASN A 254 -5.84 -5.10 26.57
CA ASN A 254 -7.24 -5.35 26.93
C ASN A 254 -8.08 -4.08 27.02
N GLN A 255 -7.53 -3.03 27.58
CA GLN A 255 -8.22 -1.74 27.64
C GLN A 255 -8.41 -1.14 26.25
N VAL A 256 -7.35 -1.15 25.42
CA VAL A 256 -7.39 -0.60 24.06
C VAL A 256 -8.34 -1.39 23.16
N SER A 257 -8.50 -2.70 23.38
CA SER A 257 -9.40 -3.55 22.57
C SER A 257 -10.85 -3.09 22.58
N LEU A 258 -11.30 -2.45 23.67
CA LEU A 258 -12.66 -1.90 23.75
C LEU A 258 -12.88 -0.81 22.68
N GLY A 259 -11.86 0.05 22.52
CA GLY A 259 -11.89 1.09 21.48
C GLY A 259 -11.74 0.51 20.08
N VAL A 260 -10.91 -0.51 19.91
CA VAL A 260 -10.79 -1.25 18.64
C VAL A 260 -12.13 -1.86 18.24
N ARG A 261 -12.79 -2.53 19.19
CA ARG A 261 -14.09 -3.16 18.96
C ARG A 261 -15.13 -2.13 18.50
N ALA A 262 -15.25 -1.00 19.17
CA ALA A 262 -16.20 0.05 18.80
C ALA A 262 -15.95 0.58 17.37
N VAL A 263 -14.68 0.75 16.98
CA VAL A 263 -14.30 1.18 15.63
C VAL A 263 -14.65 0.11 14.57
N VAL A 264 -14.38 -1.15 14.86
CA VAL A 264 -14.71 -2.27 13.97
C VAL A 264 -16.21 -2.39 13.77
N GLU A 265 -16.99 -2.42 14.87
CA GLU A 265 -18.45 -2.47 14.83
C GLU A 265 -19.02 -1.33 13.97
N ARG A 266 -18.56 -0.09 14.20
CA ARG A 266 -19.02 1.06 13.42
C ARG A 266 -18.66 0.94 11.94
N THR A 267 -17.46 0.46 11.61
CA THR A 267 -17.02 0.31 10.21
C THR A 267 -17.83 -0.77 9.48
N VAL A 268 -18.16 -1.86 10.18
CA VAL A 268 -19.01 -2.94 9.63
C VAL A 268 -20.44 -2.46 9.39
N GLU A 269 -21.01 -1.66 10.31
CA GLU A 269 -22.31 -1.02 10.10
C GLU A 269 -22.34 -0.10 8.87
N GLU A 270 -21.20 0.54 8.56
CA GLU A 270 -21.03 1.39 7.36
C GLU A 270 -20.80 0.57 6.07
N GLY A 271 -20.59 -0.75 6.19
CA GLY A 271 -20.29 -1.62 5.05
C GLY A 271 -18.91 -1.40 4.45
N GLU A 272 -17.94 -0.92 5.23
CA GLU A 272 -16.61 -0.55 4.74
C GLU A 272 -15.51 -1.51 5.22
N ASN A 273 -14.50 -1.72 4.37
CA ASN A 273 -13.31 -2.48 4.70
C ASN A 273 -12.36 -1.68 5.59
N LEU A 274 -11.64 -2.37 6.50
CA LEU A 274 -10.77 -1.73 7.49
C LEU A 274 -9.48 -2.53 7.70
N ILE A 275 -8.37 -1.82 7.89
CA ILE A 275 -7.15 -2.37 8.48
C ILE A 275 -6.95 -1.74 9.86
N VAL A 276 -6.81 -2.58 10.89
CA VAL A 276 -6.42 -2.15 12.24
C VAL A 276 -5.01 -2.65 12.51
N GLU A 277 -4.08 -1.74 12.87
CA GLU A 277 -2.71 -2.13 13.14
C GLU A 277 -2.25 -1.67 14.52
N GLY A 278 -1.36 -2.44 15.16
CA GLY A 278 -0.69 -1.99 16.35
C GLY A 278 -0.22 -3.09 17.30
N ALA A 279 0.61 -2.69 18.25
CA ALA A 279 1.17 -3.61 19.24
C ALA A 279 0.10 -4.22 20.16
N HIS A 280 -1.00 -3.51 20.40
CA HIS A 280 -2.08 -3.95 21.28
C HIS A 280 -2.96 -5.05 20.69
N MET A 281 -2.75 -5.43 19.42
CA MET A 281 -3.63 -6.42 18.77
C MET A 281 -3.39 -7.86 19.20
N VAL A 282 -2.14 -8.24 19.45
CA VAL A 282 -1.77 -9.65 19.62
C VAL A 282 -2.54 -10.39 20.72
N PRO A 283 -2.74 -9.83 21.92
CA PRO A 283 -3.49 -10.54 22.98
C PRO A 283 -4.95 -10.84 22.62
N PHE A 284 -5.48 -10.22 21.54
CA PHE A 284 -6.89 -10.39 21.14
C PHE A 284 -7.09 -11.02 19.77
N LEU A 285 -6.03 -11.20 18.98
CA LEU A 285 -6.16 -11.77 17.63
C LEU A 285 -6.88 -13.11 17.66
N HIS A 286 -6.67 -13.89 18.72
CA HIS A 286 -7.36 -15.13 18.96
C HIS A 286 -8.88 -14.93 19.23
N GLU A 287 -9.25 -14.02 20.11
CA GLU A 287 -10.66 -13.74 20.41
C GLU A 287 -11.41 -13.24 19.18
N ILE A 288 -10.74 -12.39 18.38
CA ILE A 288 -11.27 -11.86 17.13
C ILE A 288 -11.42 -12.98 16.09
N ALA A 289 -10.46 -13.90 16.01
CA ALA A 289 -10.49 -15.01 15.06
C ALA A 289 -11.54 -16.09 15.40
N LYS A 290 -11.89 -16.25 16.67
CA LYS A 290 -12.79 -17.32 17.15
C LYS A 290 -14.22 -16.84 17.45
N LYS A 291 -14.44 -15.56 17.74
CA LYS A 291 -15.76 -15.01 17.99
C LYS A 291 -16.27 -14.33 16.73
N GLU A 292 -17.44 -14.74 16.28
CA GLU A 292 -18.30 -13.95 15.36
C GLU A 292 -18.75 -12.67 16.08
N MET A 293 -17.82 -11.74 16.29
CA MET A 293 -18.12 -10.49 17.01
C MET A 293 -18.99 -9.57 16.19
N VAL A 294 -18.79 -9.58 14.87
CA VAL A 294 -19.50 -8.75 13.88
C VAL A 294 -19.56 -9.51 12.56
N ASP A 295 -20.54 -9.21 11.76
CA ASP A 295 -20.75 -9.84 10.45
C ASP A 295 -19.75 -9.32 9.39
N ALA A 296 -18.52 -9.80 9.48
CA ALA A 296 -17.39 -9.42 8.64
C ALA A 296 -16.47 -10.61 8.34
N TYR A 297 -15.63 -10.48 7.31
CA TYR A 297 -14.52 -11.40 7.06
C TYR A 297 -13.30 -10.96 7.86
N HIS A 298 -12.85 -11.78 8.80
CA HIS A 298 -11.76 -11.45 9.72
C HIS A 298 -10.45 -12.10 9.30
N ILE A 299 -9.40 -11.28 9.13
CA ILE A 299 -8.07 -11.72 8.71
C ILE A 299 -7.04 -11.25 9.75
N PRO A 300 -6.80 -12.04 10.82
CA PRO A 300 -5.74 -11.76 11.79
C PRO A 300 -4.38 -12.19 11.25
N ILE A 301 -3.39 -11.30 11.36
CA ILE A 301 -1.98 -11.54 11.04
C ILE A 301 -1.08 -10.87 12.08
N THR A 302 0.12 -11.38 12.21
CA THR A 302 1.14 -10.83 13.09
C THR A 302 2.44 -10.60 12.35
N LEU A 303 3.07 -9.46 12.59
CA LEU A 303 4.42 -9.15 12.11
C LEU A 303 5.44 -9.36 13.21
N SER A 304 6.52 -10.02 12.88
CA SER A 304 7.72 -10.15 13.73
C SER A 304 8.96 -9.71 12.96
N ILE A 305 10.06 -9.56 13.66
CA ILE A 305 11.42 -9.55 13.11
C ILE A 305 12.19 -10.55 13.97
N MET A 306 12.52 -11.70 13.38
CA MET A 306 13.19 -12.79 14.09
C MET A 306 14.62 -12.37 14.40
N ASN A 307 15.33 -11.77 13.45
CA ASN A 307 16.70 -11.33 13.59
C ASN A 307 16.80 -10.09 14.50
N GLU A 308 17.37 -10.28 15.70
CA GLU A 308 17.50 -9.22 16.71
C GLU A 308 18.32 -8.03 16.21
N LYS A 309 19.39 -8.27 15.44
CA LYS A 309 20.23 -7.20 14.89
C LYS A 309 19.44 -6.35 13.92
N HIS A 310 18.73 -6.96 12.98
CA HIS A 310 17.86 -6.25 12.03
C HIS A 310 16.75 -5.48 12.75
N HIS A 311 16.15 -6.08 13.79
CA HIS A 311 15.13 -5.42 14.60
C HIS A 311 15.66 -4.14 15.26
N ARG A 312 16.89 -4.20 15.81
CA ARG A 312 17.56 -3.05 16.40
C ARG A 312 17.91 -1.96 15.38
N GLU A 313 18.41 -2.36 14.21
CA GLU A 313 18.79 -1.44 13.12
C GLU A 313 17.60 -0.62 12.63
N ARG A 314 16.38 -1.18 12.58
CA ARG A 314 15.17 -0.46 12.17
C ARG A 314 14.81 0.74 13.05
N PHE A 315 15.25 0.77 14.29
CA PHE A 315 15.08 1.97 15.14
C PHE A 315 16.11 3.03 14.80
N SER A 316 17.31 2.66 14.36
CA SER A 316 18.39 3.58 14.01
C SER A 316 18.21 4.27 12.65
N GLU A 317 17.49 3.65 11.70
CA GLU A 317 17.26 4.19 10.35
C GLU A 317 16.21 5.32 10.32
N ARG A 318 15.43 5.53 11.37
CA ARG A 318 14.41 6.58 11.47
C ARG A 318 14.95 8.01 11.66
N GLY A 319 16.25 8.24 11.42
CA GLY A 319 17.04 9.40 11.81
C GLY A 319 16.75 10.73 11.11
N THR A 320 15.72 11.48 11.53
CA THR A 320 15.72 12.95 11.44
C THR A 320 15.91 13.55 12.83
N LYS A 321 16.49 14.77 12.94
CA LYS A 321 16.92 15.38 14.22
C LYS A 321 15.85 15.39 15.35
N ASN A 322 14.56 15.44 15.02
CA ASN A 322 13.46 15.38 16.00
C ASN A 322 13.08 13.95 16.42
N LEU A 323 13.50 12.94 15.66
CA LEU A 323 13.22 11.52 15.91
C LEU A 323 14.30 10.84 16.77
N ARG A 324 15.47 11.45 16.99
CA ARG A 324 16.54 10.88 17.82
C ARG A 324 16.11 10.61 19.28
N LYS A 325 15.22 11.42 19.84
CA LYS A 325 14.68 11.16 21.19
C LYS A 325 13.81 9.90 21.20
N ILE A 326 13.06 9.69 20.13
CA ILE A 326 12.19 8.50 19.98
C ILE A 326 13.05 7.26 19.71
N GLU A 327 14.09 7.38 18.88
CA GLU A 327 15.08 6.34 18.61
C GLU A 327 15.75 5.87 19.91
N ASN A 328 16.36 6.78 20.67
CA ASN A 328 16.99 6.46 21.95
C ASN A 328 16.02 5.80 22.92
N PHE A 329 14.78 6.30 23.01
CA PHE A 329 13.74 5.71 23.85
C PHE A 329 13.50 4.22 23.55
N TYR A 330 13.42 3.84 22.26
CA TYR A 330 13.22 2.45 21.88
C TYR A 330 14.48 1.60 22.03
N LEU A 331 15.65 2.15 21.74
CA LEU A 331 16.93 1.43 21.90
C LEU A 331 17.25 1.12 23.36
N GLU A 332 16.93 2.04 24.29
CA GLU A 332 17.06 1.82 25.73
C GLU A 332 16.14 0.69 26.26
N ARG A 333 15.00 0.48 25.59
CA ARG A 333 13.97 -0.51 25.96
C ARG A 333 13.92 -1.70 25.02
N PHE A 334 15.01 -1.91 24.31
CA PHE A 334 15.03 -2.95 23.28
C PHE A 334 14.81 -4.35 23.83
N ASN A 335 15.29 -4.64 25.03
CA ASN A 335 15.08 -5.93 25.69
C ASN A 335 13.59 -6.16 26.00
N GLU A 336 12.90 -5.15 26.48
CA GLU A 336 11.45 -5.19 26.72
C GLU A 336 10.68 -5.40 25.42
N ILE A 337 11.10 -4.75 24.34
CA ILE A 337 10.52 -4.94 23.01
C ILE A 337 10.73 -6.40 22.55
N ARG A 338 11.92 -6.98 22.74
CA ARG A 338 12.19 -8.38 22.41
C ARG A 338 11.34 -9.33 23.25
N SER A 339 11.20 -9.09 24.55
CA SER A 339 10.32 -9.91 25.42
C SER A 339 8.85 -9.85 24.97
N ILE A 340 8.36 -8.68 24.54
CA ILE A 340 7.02 -8.55 23.94
C ILE A 340 6.95 -9.31 22.60
N ASN A 341 8.00 -9.25 21.78
CA ASN A 341 8.04 -9.99 20.51
C ASN A 341 8.01 -11.51 20.75
N GLU A 342 8.76 -12.03 21.69
CA GLU A 342 8.77 -13.46 22.08
C GLU A 342 7.41 -13.90 22.62
N TYR A 343 6.82 -13.12 23.53
CA TYR A 343 5.45 -13.36 23.99
C TYR A 343 4.46 -13.40 22.83
N THR A 344 4.59 -12.44 21.90
CA THR A 344 3.74 -12.35 20.69
C THR A 344 3.83 -13.65 19.87
N LEU A 345 5.04 -14.14 19.63
CA LEU A 345 5.25 -15.38 18.86
C LEU A 345 4.62 -16.59 19.56
N THR A 346 4.86 -16.74 20.85
CA THR A 346 4.28 -17.84 21.65
C THR A 346 2.74 -17.78 21.65
N GLN A 347 2.18 -16.58 21.75
CA GLN A 347 0.73 -16.40 21.73
C GLN A 347 0.14 -16.77 20.36
N CYS A 348 0.78 -16.32 19.27
CA CYS A 348 0.34 -16.64 17.92
C CYS A 348 0.40 -18.14 17.61
N GLU A 349 1.44 -18.85 18.10
CA GLU A 349 1.53 -20.31 17.96
C GLU A 349 0.36 -20.99 18.68
N THR A 350 0.02 -20.55 19.90
CA THR A 350 -1.10 -21.07 20.67
C THR A 350 -2.45 -20.82 20.00
N ASP A 351 -2.60 -19.67 19.37
CA ASP A 351 -3.85 -19.17 18.81
C ASP A 351 -4.03 -19.47 17.31
N GLU A 352 -3.06 -20.15 16.69
CA GLU A 352 -3.04 -20.45 15.25
C GLU A 352 -3.16 -19.20 14.37
N VAL A 353 -2.55 -18.08 14.80
CA VAL A 353 -2.47 -16.83 14.04
C VAL A 353 -1.19 -16.82 13.23
N GLU A 354 -1.31 -16.54 11.93
CA GLU A 354 -0.17 -16.50 11.01
C GLU A 354 0.82 -15.38 11.37
N VAL A 355 2.11 -15.74 11.40
CA VAL A 355 3.22 -14.84 11.70
C VAL A 355 4.09 -14.66 10.47
N PHE A 356 4.35 -13.41 10.10
CA PHE A 356 5.23 -13.05 9.00
C PHE A 356 6.49 -12.39 9.53
N ASP A 357 7.66 -12.95 9.17
CA ASP A 357 8.95 -12.33 9.46
C ASP A 357 9.19 -11.20 8.44
N ASN A 358 9.16 -9.95 8.92
CA ASN A 358 9.23 -8.78 8.07
C ASN A 358 10.69 -8.29 7.92
N GLU A 359 11.57 -9.14 7.40
CA GLU A 359 12.94 -8.72 7.03
C GLU A 359 12.96 -7.86 5.78
N ASP A 360 12.22 -8.25 4.75
CA ASP A 360 11.97 -7.48 3.53
C ASP A 360 10.50 -7.06 3.43
N LEU A 361 10.26 -5.75 3.33
CA LEU A 361 8.89 -5.21 3.33
C LEU A 361 8.10 -5.62 2.09
N ASP A 362 8.73 -5.61 0.91
CA ASP A 362 8.03 -5.88 -0.35
C ASP A 362 7.69 -7.36 -0.49
N GLU A 363 8.60 -8.25 -0.09
CA GLU A 363 8.37 -9.69 -0.05
C GLU A 363 7.27 -10.03 0.96
N THR A 364 7.38 -9.52 2.19
CA THR A 364 6.40 -9.73 3.25
C THR A 364 5.02 -9.21 2.85
N LEU A 365 4.95 -8.05 2.21
CA LEU A 365 3.69 -7.49 1.71
C LEU A 365 3.02 -8.42 0.70
N ASN A 366 3.79 -8.98 -0.25
CA ASN A 366 3.24 -9.90 -1.24
C ASN A 366 2.71 -11.20 -0.59
N LEU A 367 3.46 -11.76 0.37
CA LEU A 367 3.03 -12.96 1.12
C LEU A 367 1.73 -12.69 1.90
N ILE A 368 1.63 -11.54 2.57
CA ILE A 368 0.44 -11.17 3.33
C ILE A 368 -0.77 -10.95 2.42
N ILE A 369 -0.58 -10.34 1.25
CA ILE A 369 -1.68 -10.17 0.28
C ILE A 369 -2.19 -11.54 -0.15
N GLN A 370 -1.30 -12.44 -0.56
CA GLN A 370 -1.66 -13.80 -0.99
C GLN A 370 -2.38 -14.55 0.13
N PHE A 371 -1.83 -14.54 1.34
CA PHE A 371 -2.47 -15.16 2.51
C PHE A 371 -3.87 -14.58 2.77
N SER A 372 -3.98 -13.25 2.74
CA SER A 372 -5.25 -12.56 2.99
C SER A 372 -6.33 -12.96 1.98
N ILE A 373 -5.98 -12.99 0.69
CA ILE A 373 -6.93 -13.38 -0.37
C ILE A 373 -7.29 -14.86 -0.25
N GLN A 374 -6.34 -15.76 0.03
CA GLN A 374 -6.61 -17.19 0.21
C GLN A 374 -7.49 -17.46 1.45
N ARG A 375 -7.22 -16.76 2.56
CA ARG A 375 -8.05 -16.88 3.78
C ARG A 375 -9.46 -16.36 3.55
N LEU A 376 -9.58 -15.23 2.87
CA LEU A 376 -10.86 -14.65 2.48
C LEU A 376 -11.64 -15.59 1.55
N PHE A 377 -10.96 -16.21 0.57
CA PHE A 377 -11.59 -17.18 -0.34
C PHE A 377 -12.18 -18.36 0.40
N LYS A 378 -11.48 -18.89 1.40
CA LYS A 378 -12.00 -19.96 2.26
C LYS A 378 -13.24 -19.53 3.04
N GLN A 379 -13.25 -18.31 3.59
CA GLN A 379 -14.40 -17.77 4.35
C GLN A 379 -15.61 -17.56 3.44
N VAL A 380 -15.42 -16.95 2.26
CA VAL A 380 -16.52 -16.70 1.30
C VAL A 380 -17.15 -18.00 0.80
N ASN A 381 -16.36 -19.06 0.58
CA ASN A 381 -16.86 -20.34 0.07
C ASN A 381 -17.38 -21.29 1.16
N SER A 382 -17.22 -20.95 2.45
CA SER A 382 -17.81 -21.71 3.57
C SER A 382 -19.22 -21.24 3.95
N GLU A 383 -19.74 -20.20 3.29
CA GLU A 383 -21.12 -19.70 3.39
C GLU A 383 -22.06 -20.44 2.43
#